data_1f0683682f7de0c4bd8595ef01875816
#
_entry.id   1f0683682f7de0c4bd8595ef01875816
#
_cell.length_a   1.000
_cell.length_b   1.000
_cell.length_c   1.000
_cell.angle_alpha   90.00
_cell.angle_beta   90.00
_cell.angle_gamma   90.00
#
_symmetry.space_group_name_H-M   'P 1'
#
loop_
_entity.id
_entity.type
_entity.pdbx_description
1 polymer ?
#
loop_
_entity_poly.entity_id
_entity_poly.type
_entity_poly.pdbx_seq_one_letter_code
_entity_poly.pdbx_strand_id
1 'polypeptide(L)'
;MSHYLLAIDQGTTSSRAILFSAQGLPVASCQQEFKQYFPKDGWVEHDGEEIWLTTLQVCRDALARKGLRAADIAAIGITNQRETTLVWDAASGDLIHPAIVWQDRRTADYCAELKAAGHEANVSARTGLLIDPYFSATKLRWILDNVPGARQRAERGELRFGTVDCFLLWRLTGGRSHRTDATNASRTLLFNIHSQDWDEELLALFEIPRSLLPEVLDCAAEFGVSEPSLLGAAIPVLGMAGDQQAALIGQACFQPGMVKSTYGTGCFMIQNTGEQPVTSKNRLLTTVGYRLDGKVSYAVEGSIFVAGAAVQWLRDGIKLIDHAHESEALAIQAGDSNGVYLVPAFTGLGAPYWDPKARGAIFGLTRDTGIKEIVTAGLQSVCYQTRDLLEAMRQDGTPPSALRVDGGMVVNNWVMQFLTDILGVTVERPEVTETTALGVAYMAGLKAGFYRDLDDIASHWHLQRRFAAHMAEERRGELYAGWQNAVRRVRSEA
;
A
#
# COMPACT_ATOMS: atom_id res chain seq x y z
N MET A 1 19.11 26.72 11.12
CA MET A 1 17.76 26.18 11.33
C MET A 1 17.58 25.02 10.36
N SER A 2 17.10 23.88 10.81
CA SER A 2 16.83 22.73 9.94
C SER A 2 15.66 23.08 9.01
N HIS A 3 15.81 22.84 7.69
CA HIS A 3 14.87 23.35 6.68
C HIS A 3 14.19 22.24 5.88
N TYR A 4 14.59 20.97 6.07
CA TYR A 4 14.16 19.84 5.25
C TYR A 4 13.61 18.70 6.09
N LEU A 5 12.73 17.93 5.46
CA LEU A 5 12.19 16.68 6.00
C LEU A 5 12.76 15.52 5.16
N LEU A 6 13.20 14.46 5.80
CA LEU A 6 13.67 13.24 5.15
C LEU A 6 12.57 12.20 5.22
N ALA A 7 12.02 11.80 4.08
CA ALA A 7 11.12 10.67 3.98
C ALA A 7 11.87 9.42 3.54
N ILE A 8 11.70 8.34 4.30
CA ILE A 8 12.13 6.99 3.96
C ILE A 8 10.90 6.26 3.43
N ASP A 9 10.96 5.78 2.18
CA ASP A 9 9.91 5.00 1.53
C ASP A 9 10.48 3.63 1.18
N GLN A 10 10.19 2.64 2.03
CA GLN A 10 10.64 1.28 1.86
C GLN A 10 9.57 0.45 1.15
N GLY A 11 9.67 0.33 -0.17
CA GLY A 11 8.74 -0.42 -1.01
C GLY A 11 9.07 -1.91 -1.10
N THR A 12 8.24 -2.67 -1.84
CA THR A 12 8.41 -4.12 -2.01
C THR A 12 9.67 -4.48 -2.79
N THR A 13 10.09 -3.65 -3.74
CA THR A 13 11.22 -3.96 -4.64
C THR A 13 12.41 -3.03 -4.49
N SER A 14 12.26 -1.94 -3.74
CA SER A 14 13.30 -0.92 -3.60
C SER A 14 13.12 -0.10 -2.34
N SER A 15 14.22 0.42 -1.83
CA SER A 15 14.27 1.46 -0.80
C SER A 15 14.48 2.81 -1.46
N ARG A 16 13.77 3.83 -0.97
CA ARG A 16 13.84 5.19 -1.49
C ARG A 16 13.97 6.19 -0.34
N ALA A 17 14.72 7.25 -0.56
CA ALA A 17 14.77 8.40 0.32
C ALA A 17 14.51 9.67 -0.48
N ILE A 18 13.59 10.50 0.03
CA ILE A 18 13.24 11.77 -0.59
C ILE A 18 13.38 12.88 0.45
N LEU A 19 14.08 13.95 0.06
CA LEU A 19 14.15 15.18 0.83
C LEU A 19 13.05 16.12 0.36
N PHE A 20 12.27 16.63 1.30
CA PHE A 20 11.22 17.61 1.05
C PHE A 20 11.56 18.96 1.71
N SER A 21 11.21 20.05 1.02
CA SER A 21 11.16 21.37 1.63
C SER A 21 9.99 21.52 2.59
N ALA A 22 9.95 22.61 3.37
CA ALA A 22 8.80 22.94 4.22
C ALA A 22 7.49 23.14 3.44
N GLN A 23 7.54 23.37 2.14
CA GLN A 23 6.37 23.49 1.26
C GLN A 23 5.91 22.13 0.68
N GLY A 24 6.52 21.01 1.09
CA GLY A 24 6.19 19.67 0.56
C GLY A 24 6.75 19.41 -0.84
N LEU A 25 7.67 20.23 -1.33
CA LEU A 25 8.29 20.03 -2.65
C LEU A 25 9.51 19.11 -2.55
N PRO A 26 9.64 18.08 -3.41
CA PRO A 26 10.80 17.21 -3.43
C PRO A 26 12.03 17.96 -3.92
N VAL A 27 13.12 17.90 -3.15
CA VAL A 27 14.39 18.60 -3.48
C VAL A 27 15.51 17.63 -3.87
N ALA A 28 15.46 16.40 -3.43
CA ALA A 28 16.33 15.30 -3.87
C ALA A 28 15.63 13.97 -3.66
N SER A 29 15.91 13.00 -4.53
CA SER A 29 15.41 11.63 -4.41
C SER A 29 16.52 10.66 -4.81
N CYS A 30 16.68 9.58 -4.01
CA CYS A 30 17.55 8.47 -4.32
C CYS A 30 16.79 7.17 -4.08
N GLN A 31 17.01 6.18 -4.95
CA GLN A 31 16.36 4.89 -4.91
C GLN A 31 17.37 3.79 -5.21
N GLN A 32 17.22 2.66 -4.54
CA GLN A 32 18.01 1.46 -4.76
C GLN A 32 17.12 0.23 -4.68
N GLU A 33 17.18 -0.62 -5.70
CA GLU A 33 16.53 -1.93 -5.70
C GLU A 33 17.28 -2.90 -4.81
N PHE A 34 16.56 -3.91 -4.30
CA PHE A 34 17.11 -5.04 -3.56
C PHE A 34 16.51 -6.36 -4.06
N LYS A 35 17.17 -7.46 -3.74
CA LYS A 35 16.82 -8.76 -4.28
C LYS A 35 15.53 -9.32 -3.67
N GLN A 36 14.70 -9.92 -4.52
CA GLN A 36 13.53 -10.70 -4.13
C GLN A 36 13.91 -12.18 -4.12
N TYR A 37 13.45 -12.93 -3.10
CA TYR A 37 13.74 -14.36 -2.96
C TYR A 37 12.45 -15.16 -3.03
N PHE A 38 12.45 -16.24 -3.80
CA PHE A 38 11.30 -17.12 -4.04
C PHE A 38 11.72 -18.58 -3.74
N PRO A 39 11.89 -18.96 -2.45
CA PRO A 39 12.48 -20.25 -2.08
C PRO A 39 11.61 -21.45 -2.44
N LYS A 40 10.29 -21.28 -2.52
CA LYS A 40 9.31 -22.29 -2.94
C LYS A 40 8.15 -21.60 -3.67
N ASP A 41 7.30 -22.41 -4.32
CA ASP A 41 6.08 -21.89 -4.94
C ASP A 41 5.19 -21.16 -3.92
N GLY A 42 4.78 -19.96 -4.27
CA GLY A 42 4.00 -19.07 -3.39
C GLY A 42 4.76 -18.46 -2.20
N TRP A 43 6.04 -18.74 -2.02
CA TRP A 43 6.86 -18.14 -0.98
C TRP A 43 7.59 -16.90 -1.49
N VAL A 44 7.56 -15.83 -0.71
CA VAL A 44 8.24 -14.56 -1.04
C VAL A 44 8.95 -14.05 0.20
N GLU A 45 10.26 -13.87 0.09
CA GLU A 45 11.12 -13.45 1.18
C GLU A 45 12.01 -12.28 0.79
N HIS A 46 12.33 -11.44 1.77
CA HIS A 46 13.36 -10.42 1.68
C HIS A 46 14.46 -10.66 2.72
N ASP A 47 15.69 -10.30 2.35
CA ASP A 47 16.76 -10.16 3.33
C ASP A 47 16.58 -8.82 4.06
N GLY A 48 16.35 -8.87 5.38
CA GLY A 48 16.17 -7.65 6.17
C GLY A 48 17.44 -6.82 6.28
N GLU A 49 18.62 -7.43 6.14
CA GLU A 49 19.89 -6.68 6.11
C GLU A 49 20.01 -5.90 4.78
N GLU A 50 19.59 -6.47 3.64
CA GLU A 50 19.52 -5.73 2.38
C GLU A 50 18.52 -4.56 2.47
N ILE A 51 17.35 -4.76 3.10
CA ILE A 51 16.38 -3.68 3.37
C ILE A 51 17.05 -2.55 4.17
N TRP A 52 17.76 -2.90 5.25
CA TRP A 52 18.43 -1.92 6.10
C TRP A 52 19.54 -1.17 5.37
N LEU A 53 20.46 -1.90 4.74
CA LEU A 53 21.62 -1.31 4.07
C LEU A 53 21.22 -0.41 2.89
N THR A 54 20.27 -0.85 2.07
CA THR A 54 19.76 -0.04 0.96
C THR A 54 19.06 1.21 1.46
N THR A 55 18.26 1.10 2.54
CA THR A 55 17.58 2.25 3.16
C THR A 55 18.60 3.27 3.68
N LEU A 56 19.62 2.82 4.42
CA LEU A 56 20.66 3.73 4.92
C LEU A 56 21.46 4.38 3.80
N GLN A 57 21.77 3.61 2.74
CA GLN A 57 22.51 4.11 1.59
C GLN A 57 21.74 5.21 0.85
N VAL A 58 20.45 5.00 0.54
CA VAL A 58 19.66 6.02 -0.17
C VAL A 58 19.45 7.29 0.65
N CYS A 59 19.39 7.18 2.00
CA CYS A 59 19.36 8.36 2.86
C CYS A 59 20.65 9.18 2.75
N ARG A 60 21.81 8.53 2.79
CA ARG A 60 23.12 9.17 2.62
C ARG A 60 23.26 9.80 1.25
N ASP A 61 22.86 9.08 0.21
CA ASP A 61 22.93 9.57 -1.18
C ASP A 61 22.01 10.77 -1.43
N ALA A 62 20.83 10.79 -0.83
CA ALA A 62 19.90 11.91 -0.94
C ALA A 62 20.49 13.18 -0.31
N LEU A 63 21.11 13.07 0.87
CA LEU A 63 21.83 14.18 1.52
C LEU A 63 22.99 14.67 0.66
N ALA A 64 23.84 13.74 0.20
CA ALA A 64 25.02 14.05 -0.61
C ALA A 64 24.65 14.73 -1.95
N ARG A 65 23.58 14.27 -2.62
CA ARG A 65 23.11 14.82 -3.91
C ARG A 65 22.78 16.32 -3.84
N LYS A 66 22.33 16.78 -2.68
CA LYS A 66 22.03 18.21 -2.43
C LYS A 66 23.14 18.94 -1.66
N GLY A 67 24.21 18.25 -1.26
CA GLY A 67 25.25 18.81 -0.41
C GLY A 67 24.74 19.24 0.97
N LEU A 68 23.67 18.60 1.46
CA LEU A 68 23.09 18.86 2.76
C LEU A 68 23.78 18.02 3.83
N ARG A 69 23.86 18.56 5.03
CA ARG A 69 24.30 17.85 6.22
C ARG A 69 23.07 17.29 6.96
N ALA A 70 23.26 16.25 7.70
CA ALA A 70 22.19 15.69 8.54
C ALA A 70 21.59 16.73 9.52
N ALA A 71 22.38 17.70 9.97
CA ALA A 71 21.93 18.81 10.81
C ALA A 71 20.93 19.78 10.12
N ASP A 72 20.83 19.72 8.80
CA ASP A 72 19.87 20.51 8.03
C ASP A 72 18.48 19.82 7.96
N ILE A 73 18.36 18.57 8.46
CA ILE A 73 17.13 17.79 8.51
C ILE A 73 16.45 18.00 9.86
N ALA A 74 15.19 18.42 9.83
CA ALA A 74 14.39 18.65 11.02
C ALA A 74 13.82 17.35 11.60
N ALA A 75 13.36 16.44 10.73
CA ALA A 75 12.76 15.18 11.14
C ALA A 75 12.81 14.14 10.00
N ILE A 76 12.71 12.88 10.42
CA ILE A 76 12.53 11.71 9.54
C ILE A 76 11.07 11.27 9.61
N GLY A 77 10.47 10.96 8.43
CA GLY A 77 9.25 10.20 8.29
C GLY A 77 9.54 8.83 7.66
N ILE A 78 8.89 7.77 8.13
CA ILE A 78 9.06 6.41 7.62
C ILE A 78 7.73 5.91 7.06
N THR A 79 7.74 5.48 5.81
CA THR A 79 6.67 4.69 5.21
C THR A 79 7.22 3.40 4.63
N ASN A 80 6.39 2.37 4.52
CA ASN A 80 6.85 1.02 4.23
C ASN A 80 5.80 0.19 3.52
N GLN A 81 6.26 -0.83 2.78
CA GLN A 81 5.41 -1.97 2.42
C GLN A 81 4.81 -2.55 3.70
N ARG A 82 3.47 -2.64 3.74
CA ARG A 82 2.75 -3.10 4.93
C ARG A 82 2.84 -4.62 5.08
N GLU A 83 2.43 -5.14 6.22
CA GLU A 83 2.23 -6.57 6.56
C GLU A 83 3.48 -7.45 6.50
N THR A 84 4.54 -7.06 5.80
CA THR A 84 5.80 -7.79 5.74
C THR A 84 6.35 -7.98 7.15
N THR A 85 6.62 -9.24 7.51
CA THR A 85 6.82 -9.69 8.89
C THR A 85 8.29 -9.99 9.15
N LEU A 86 8.87 -9.33 10.15
CA LEU A 86 10.24 -9.52 10.61
C LEU A 86 10.27 -9.90 12.09
N VAL A 87 11.16 -10.83 12.44
CA VAL A 87 11.43 -11.21 13.86
C VAL A 87 12.93 -11.21 14.06
N TRP A 88 13.36 -10.52 15.12
CA TRP A 88 14.79 -10.38 15.43
C TRP A 88 15.09 -10.55 16.90
N ASP A 89 16.34 -10.88 17.20
CA ASP A 89 16.87 -10.95 18.55
C ASP A 89 16.93 -9.56 19.20
N ALA A 90 16.38 -9.42 20.39
CA ALA A 90 16.27 -8.13 21.09
C ALA A 90 17.62 -7.56 21.54
N ALA A 91 18.65 -8.38 21.68
CA ALA A 91 19.97 -7.95 22.12
C ALA A 91 20.90 -7.62 20.95
N SER A 92 20.93 -8.49 19.90
CA SER A 92 21.84 -8.31 18.77
C SER A 92 21.20 -7.53 17.60
N GLY A 93 19.87 -7.57 17.46
CA GLY A 93 19.16 -7.05 16.30
C GLY A 93 19.20 -7.97 15.07
N ASP A 94 19.79 -9.18 15.21
CA ASP A 94 19.87 -10.13 14.11
C ASP A 94 18.50 -10.78 13.83
N LEU A 95 18.13 -10.85 12.56
CA LEU A 95 16.94 -11.55 12.14
C LEU A 95 17.07 -13.07 12.39
N ILE A 96 16.02 -13.67 12.96
CA ILE A 96 15.99 -15.14 13.16
C ILE A 96 15.50 -15.91 11.94
N HIS A 97 14.91 -15.19 10.97
CA HIS A 97 14.39 -15.70 9.69
C HIS A 97 14.35 -14.55 8.67
N PRO A 98 14.50 -14.79 7.36
CA PRO A 98 14.23 -13.77 6.34
C PRO A 98 12.83 -13.15 6.50
N ALA A 99 12.67 -11.89 6.14
CA ALA A 99 11.38 -11.23 6.20
C ALA A 99 10.37 -11.95 5.29
N ILE A 100 9.20 -12.33 5.84
CA ILE A 100 8.13 -12.93 5.07
C ILE A 100 7.25 -11.82 4.51
N VAL A 101 7.24 -11.70 3.16
CA VAL A 101 6.63 -10.57 2.44
C VAL A 101 5.11 -10.69 2.43
N TRP A 102 4.41 -9.58 2.33
CA TRP A 102 2.95 -9.50 2.25
C TRP A 102 2.34 -10.35 1.12
N GLN A 103 3.08 -10.60 0.03
CA GLN A 103 2.68 -11.44 -1.11
C GLN A 103 2.77 -12.95 -0.83
N ASP A 104 3.47 -13.34 0.24
CA ASP A 104 3.73 -14.74 0.58
C ASP A 104 2.45 -15.51 0.90
N ARG A 105 2.32 -16.72 0.39
CA ARG A 105 1.12 -17.54 0.53
C ARG A 105 1.34 -18.81 1.38
N ARG A 106 2.52 -18.97 2.04
CA ARG A 106 2.86 -20.18 2.80
C ARG A 106 1.88 -20.53 3.91
N THR A 107 1.14 -19.56 4.43
CA THR A 107 0.15 -19.76 5.51
C THR A 107 -1.29 -19.89 5.01
N ALA A 108 -1.49 -20.10 3.70
CA ALA A 108 -2.82 -20.16 3.10
C ALA A 108 -3.68 -21.32 3.69
N ASP A 109 -3.08 -22.49 3.92
CA ASP A 109 -3.79 -23.64 4.50
C ASP A 109 -4.24 -23.34 5.93
N TYR A 110 -3.38 -22.76 6.75
CA TYR A 110 -3.74 -22.33 8.11
C TYR A 110 -4.86 -21.28 8.11
N CYS A 111 -4.84 -20.33 7.18
CA CYS A 111 -5.97 -19.40 7.01
C CYS A 111 -7.28 -20.12 6.66
N ALA A 112 -7.21 -21.15 5.80
CA ALA A 112 -8.38 -21.94 5.43
C ALA A 112 -8.93 -22.73 6.63
N GLU A 113 -8.07 -23.31 7.45
CA GLU A 113 -8.45 -23.99 8.70
C GLU A 113 -9.17 -23.04 9.66
N LEU A 114 -8.65 -21.83 9.90
CA LEU A 114 -9.28 -20.83 10.75
C LEU A 114 -10.65 -20.40 10.23
N LYS A 115 -10.82 -20.25 8.92
CA LYS A 115 -12.11 -19.94 8.29
C LYS A 115 -13.10 -21.08 8.47
N ALA A 116 -12.67 -22.32 8.24
CA ALA A 116 -13.49 -23.52 8.43
C ALA A 116 -13.92 -23.70 9.90
N ALA A 117 -13.08 -23.28 10.84
CA ALA A 117 -13.41 -23.25 12.26
C ALA A 117 -14.35 -22.09 12.66
N GLY A 118 -14.71 -21.20 11.73
CA GLY A 118 -15.68 -20.12 11.96
C GLY A 118 -15.10 -18.84 12.57
N HIS A 119 -13.78 -18.65 12.57
CA HIS A 119 -13.14 -17.51 13.23
C HIS A 119 -13.22 -16.21 12.42
N GLU A 120 -13.53 -16.24 11.11
CA GLU A 120 -13.44 -15.04 10.23
C GLU A 120 -14.34 -13.92 10.71
N ALA A 121 -15.57 -14.19 11.13
CA ALA A 121 -16.50 -13.15 11.59
C ALA A 121 -15.97 -12.39 12.82
N ASN A 122 -15.41 -13.11 13.80
CA ASN A 122 -14.84 -12.49 15.01
C ASN A 122 -13.58 -11.69 14.69
N VAL A 123 -12.68 -12.22 13.85
CA VAL A 123 -11.46 -11.53 13.42
C VAL A 123 -11.82 -10.26 12.64
N SER A 124 -12.73 -10.34 11.67
CA SER A 124 -13.17 -9.19 10.88
C SER A 124 -13.85 -8.11 11.72
N ALA A 125 -14.66 -8.49 12.69
CA ALA A 125 -15.33 -7.53 13.59
C ALA A 125 -14.33 -6.69 14.41
N ARG A 126 -13.19 -7.28 14.79
CA ARG A 126 -12.14 -6.61 15.61
C ARG A 126 -11.14 -5.84 14.78
N THR A 127 -10.75 -6.40 13.64
CA THR A 127 -9.63 -5.89 12.84
C THR A 127 -10.07 -5.11 11.60
N GLY A 128 -11.29 -5.30 11.12
CA GLY A 128 -11.75 -4.82 9.81
C GLY A 128 -11.21 -5.63 8.62
N LEU A 129 -10.41 -6.67 8.88
CA LEU A 129 -9.71 -7.46 7.87
C LEU A 129 -10.35 -8.84 7.69
N LEU A 130 -10.01 -9.51 6.60
CA LEU A 130 -10.32 -10.92 6.37
C LEU A 130 -9.18 -11.81 6.89
N ILE A 131 -9.44 -13.08 7.17
CA ILE A 131 -8.37 -14.05 7.43
C ILE A 131 -7.71 -14.40 6.09
N ASP A 132 -6.50 -13.89 5.87
CA ASP A 132 -5.74 -14.12 4.64
C ASP A 132 -4.23 -14.12 4.94
N PRO A 133 -3.41 -14.93 4.24
CA PRO A 133 -1.95 -14.90 4.36
C PRO A 133 -1.32 -13.53 4.08
N TYR A 134 -2.06 -12.61 3.50
CA TYR A 134 -1.63 -11.22 3.27
C TYR A 134 -1.15 -10.54 4.56
N PHE A 135 -1.86 -10.73 5.67
CA PHE A 135 -1.62 -10.04 6.94
C PHE A 135 -0.55 -10.72 7.82
N SER A 136 -0.03 -10.01 8.82
CA SER A 136 1.18 -10.42 9.54
C SER A 136 1.01 -11.61 10.49
N ALA A 137 -0.14 -11.75 11.18
CA ALA A 137 -0.30 -12.69 12.30
C ALA A 137 0.05 -14.14 11.95
N THR A 138 -0.43 -14.64 10.80
CA THR A 138 -0.18 -16.02 10.39
C THR A 138 1.27 -16.27 10.02
N LYS A 139 1.96 -15.26 9.44
CA LYS A 139 3.39 -15.31 9.14
C LYS A 139 4.22 -15.33 10.42
N LEU A 140 3.86 -14.48 11.39
CA LEU A 140 4.53 -14.43 12.69
C LEU A 140 4.39 -15.77 13.43
N ARG A 141 3.17 -16.33 13.49
CA ARG A 141 2.98 -17.67 14.04
C ARG A 141 3.84 -18.71 13.34
N TRP A 142 3.86 -18.70 12.00
CA TRP A 142 4.66 -19.62 11.22
C TRP A 142 6.16 -19.55 11.60
N ILE A 143 6.72 -18.35 11.76
CA ILE A 143 8.12 -18.17 12.20
C ILE A 143 8.33 -18.81 13.57
N LEU A 144 7.44 -18.53 14.54
CA LEU A 144 7.55 -19.07 15.90
C LEU A 144 7.49 -20.61 15.94
N ASP A 145 6.73 -21.21 15.03
CA ASP A 145 6.53 -22.66 14.99
C ASP A 145 7.63 -23.38 14.18
N ASN A 146 8.23 -22.73 13.19
CA ASN A 146 9.16 -23.35 12.23
C ASN A 146 10.64 -23.01 12.48
N VAL A 147 10.93 -21.93 13.22
CA VAL A 147 12.32 -21.61 13.59
C VAL A 147 12.64 -22.25 14.94
N PRO A 148 13.67 -23.12 15.03
CA PRO A 148 13.98 -23.85 16.25
C PRO A 148 14.20 -22.91 17.45
N GLY A 149 13.46 -23.14 18.54
CA GLY A 149 13.56 -22.38 19.78
C GLY A 149 12.94 -20.98 19.76
N ALA A 150 12.38 -20.55 18.63
CA ALA A 150 11.81 -19.19 18.50
C ALA A 150 10.66 -18.94 19.49
N ARG A 151 9.74 -19.88 19.63
CA ARG A 151 8.58 -19.73 20.53
C ARG A 151 9.01 -19.53 21.98
N GLN A 152 9.91 -20.38 22.48
CA GLN A 152 10.43 -20.27 23.86
C GLN A 152 11.20 -18.96 24.07
N ARG A 153 11.96 -18.53 23.08
CA ARG A 153 12.68 -17.23 23.13
C ARG A 153 11.71 -16.06 23.16
N ALA A 154 10.62 -16.13 22.37
CA ALA A 154 9.58 -15.12 22.35
C ALA A 154 8.86 -15.01 23.71
N GLU A 155 8.50 -16.15 24.31
CA GLU A 155 7.88 -16.20 25.64
C GLU A 155 8.77 -15.61 26.74
N ARG A 156 10.11 -15.75 26.61
CA ARG A 156 11.08 -15.12 27.53
C ARG A 156 11.36 -13.65 27.22
N GLY A 157 10.73 -13.08 26.16
CA GLY A 157 10.94 -11.68 25.77
C GLY A 157 12.29 -11.39 25.09
N GLU A 158 12.98 -12.42 24.58
CA GLU A 158 14.27 -12.31 23.90
C GLU A 158 14.16 -11.91 22.43
N LEU A 159 12.96 -11.95 21.88
CA LEU A 159 12.67 -11.59 20.49
C LEU A 159 11.80 -10.35 20.38
N ARG A 160 11.88 -9.69 19.24
CA ARG A 160 11.01 -8.60 18.82
C ARG A 160 10.37 -8.92 17.48
N PHE A 161 9.12 -8.52 17.33
CA PHE A 161 8.41 -8.52 16.07
C PHE A 161 8.21 -7.09 15.60
N GLY A 162 8.18 -6.90 14.28
CA GLY A 162 7.72 -5.69 13.65
C GLY A 162 7.41 -5.88 12.17
N THR A 163 6.67 -4.95 11.64
CA THR A 163 6.64 -4.64 10.22
C THR A 163 7.90 -3.84 9.86
N VAL A 164 8.11 -3.55 8.59
CA VAL A 164 9.38 -2.94 8.12
C VAL A 164 9.67 -1.60 8.80
N ASP A 165 8.66 -0.77 9.04
CA ASP A 165 8.78 0.51 9.76
C ASP A 165 9.41 0.34 11.15
N CYS A 166 8.90 -0.62 11.91
CA CYS A 166 9.37 -0.93 13.25
C CYS A 166 10.82 -1.44 13.23
N PHE A 167 11.17 -2.31 12.29
CA PHE A 167 12.53 -2.81 12.10
C PHE A 167 13.50 -1.68 11.71
N LEU A 168 13.13 -0.82 10.77
CA LEU A 168 13.93 0.33 10.39
C LEU A 168 14.12 1.31 11.55
N LEU A 169 13.08 1.58 12.30
CA LEU A 169 13.16 2.41 13.50
C LEU A 169 14.13 1.82 14.54
N TRP A 170 14.00 0.50 14.79
CA TRP A 170 14.92 -0.22 15.66
C TRP A 170 16.38 -0.03 15.25
N ARG A 171 16.68 -0.24 13.96
CA ARG A 171 18.04 -0.09 13.41
C ARG A 171 18.51 1.37 13.44
N LEU A 172 17.65 2.32 13.08
CA LEU A 172 17.98 3.75 13.11
C LEU A 172 18.31 4.26 14.53
N THR A 173 17.64 3.72 15.53
CA THR A 173 17.79 4.16 16.93
C THR A 173 18.82 3.34 17.72
N GLY A 174 19.52 2.41 17.08
CA GLY A 174 20.48 1.53 17.77
C GLY A 174 19.83 0.63 18.83
N GLY A 175 18.64 0.11 18.55
CA GLY A 175 17.90 -0.79 19.44
C GLY A 175 17.13 -0.11 20.58
N ARG A 176 17.11 1.23 20.64
CA ARG A 176 16.47 1.97 21.75
C ARG A 176 14.96 2.15 21.59
N SER A 177 14.41 1.98 20.40
CA SER A 177 12.99 2.16 20.15
C SER A 177 12.38 0.97 19.44
N HIS A 178 11.35 0.38 20.06
CA HIS A 178 10.54 -0.70 19.50
C HIS A 178 9.09 -0.22 19.41
N ARG A 179 8.78 0.52 18.34
CA ARG A 179 7.52 1.23 18.13
C ARG A 179 7.06 1.08 16.69
N THR A 180 5.76 1.16 16.51
CA THR A 180 5.07 1.25 15.23
C THR A 180 3.94 2.26 15.32
N ASP A 181 3.27 2.56 14.21
CA ASP A 181 2.09 3.41 14.21
C ASP A 181 0.79 2.62 14.07
N ALA A 182 -0.33 3.28 14.35
CA ALA A 182 -1.65 2.66 14.31
C ALA A 182 -2.03 2.12 12.91
N THR A 183 -1.53 2.72 11.83
CA THR A 183 -1.83 2.26 10.47
C THR A 183 -1.14 0.95 10.14
N ASN A 184 0.14 0.79 10.48
CA ASN A 184 0.86 -0.48 10.34
C ASN A 184 0.30 -1.54 11.29
N ALA A 185 0.04 -1.20 12.55
CA ALA A 185 -0.55 -2.13 13.53
C ALA A 185 -1.90 -2.68 13.04
N SER A 186 -2.74 -1.85 12.42
CA SER A 186 -4.05 -2.26 11.89
C SER A 186 -3.98 -3.30 10.75
N ARG A 187 -2.79 -3.55 10.19
CA ARG A 187 -2.57 -4.54 9.10
C ARG A 187 -2.07 -5.90 9.58
N THR A 188 -1.97 -6.10 10.88
CA THR A 188 -1.32 -7.30 11.44
C THR A 188 -2.26 -8.47 11.73
N LEU A 189 -3.59 -8.30 11.74
CA LEU A 189 -4.60 -9.21 12.31
C LEU A 189 -4.49 -9.38 13.84
N LEU A 190 -3.70 -8.56 14.53
CA LEU A 190 -3.48 -8.62 15.98
C LEU A 190 -3.99 -7.37 16.71
N PHE A 191 -4.32 -6.33 15.95
CA PHE A 191 -4.71 -5.02 16.46
C PHE A 191 -6.22 -4.81 16.35
N ASN A 192 -6.84 -4.41 17.45
CA ASN A 192 -8.26 -4.08 17.47
C ASN A 192 -8.45 -2.62 17.08
N ILE A 193 -9.09 -2.40 15.93
CA ILE A 193 -9.30 -1.05 15.40
C ILE A 193 -10.29 -0.20 16.20
N HIS A 194 -11.05 -0.78 17.12
CA HIS A 194 -11.99 -0.08 17.98
C HIS A 194 -11.35 0.37 19.30
N SER A 195 -10.62 -0.53 19.98
CA SER A 195 -9.88 -0.21 21.21
C SER A 195 -8.55 0.51 20.96
N GLN A 196 -8.04 0.45 19.73
CA GLN A 196 -6.75 1.03 19.31
C GLN A 196 -5.55 0.46 20.08
N ASP A 197 -5.59 -0.84 20.38
CA ASP A 197 -4.52 -1.60 21.03
C ASP A 197 -4.46 -3.03 20.50
N TRP A 198 -3.41 -3.76 20.84
CA TRP A 198 -3.27 -5.18 20.59
C TRP A 198 -4.40 -5.94 21.30
N ASP A 199 -5.03 -6.88 20.59
CA ASP A 199 -6.21 -7.59 21.07
C ASP A 199 -5.85 -8.95 21.68
N GLU A 200 -6.09 -9.15 22.98
CA GLU A 200 -5.72 -10.36 23.71
C GLU A 200 -6.39 -11.64 23.16
N GLU A 201 -7.62 -11.54 22.63
CA GLU A 201 -8.30 -12.70 22.04
C GLU A 201 -7.65 -13.08 20.68
N LEU A 202 -7.23 -12.07 19.89
CA LEU A 202 -6.49 -12.32 18.65
C LEU A 202 -5.10 -12.88 18.95
N LEU A 203 -4.40 -12.34 19.95
CA LEU A 203 -3.11 -12.89 20.38
C LEU A 203 -3.24 -14.37 20.81
N ALA A 204 -4.28 -14.69 21.55
CA ALA A 204 -4.56 -16.07 21.95
C ALA A 204 -4.91 -16.95 20.74
N LEU A 205 -5.75 -16.48 19.81
CA LEU A 205 -6.14 -17.21 18.61
C LEU A 205 -4.95 -17.57 17.73
N PHE A 206 -4.05 -16.62 17.51
CA PHE A 206 -2.85 -16.80 16.70
C PHE A 206 -1.64 -17.33 17.49
N GLU A 207 -1.79 -17.54 18.81
CA GLU A 207 -0.76 -18.01 19.73
C GLU A 207 0.51 -17.12 19.70
N ILE A 208 0.31 -15.80 19.77
CA ILE A 208 1.39 -14.80 19.71
C ILE A 208 1.63 -14.22 21.11
N PRO A 209 2.83 -14.36 21.67
CA PRO A 209 3.20 -13.71 22.94
C PRO A 209 3.20 -12.17 22.82
N ARG A 210 2.50 -11.49 23.72
CA ARG A 210 2.46 -10.01 23.74
C ARG A 210 3.85 -9.37 23.86
N SER A 211 4.81 -10.03 24.47
CA SER A 211 6.20 -9.56 24.63
C SER A 211 6.94 -9.28 23.32
N LEU A 212 6.45 -9.85 22.21
CA LEU A 212 7.01 -9.62 20.87
C LEU A 212 6.62 -8.26 20.28
N LEU A 213 5.48 -7.70 20.71
CA LEU A 213 4.80 -6.62 19.99
C LEU A 213 5.35 -5.25 20.36
N PRO A 214 5.46 -4.31 19.36
CA PRO A 214 5.90 -2.94 19.62
C PRO A 214 4.82 -2.11 20.32
N GLU A 215 5.24 -0.99 20.90
CA GLU A 215 4.33 0.09 21.33
C GLU A 215 3.70 0.74 20.08
N VAL A 216 2.39 1.01 20.11
CA VAL A 216 1.66 1.60 18.99
C VAL A 216 1.39 3.07 19.24
N LEU A 217 1.98 3.94 18.42
CA LEU A 217 1.84 5.38 18.49
C LEU A 217 0.92 5.94 17.40
N ASP A 218 0.65 7.24 17.48
CA ASP A 218 0.00 8.01 16.43
C ASP A 218 0.94 8.18 15.22
N CYS A 219 0.38 8.48 14.03
CA CYS A 219 1.19 8.66 12.82
C CYS A 219 2.18 9.84 12.91
N ALA A 220 1.88 10.84 13.72
CA ALA A 220 2.75 11.99 14.04
C ALA A 220 3.10 11.96 15.53
N ALA A 221 4.21 11.31 15.89
CA ALA A 221 4.62 11.07 17.28
C ALA A 221 6.16 11.05 17.42
N GLU A 222 6.64 11.00 18.65
CA GLU A 222 8.07 10.86 18.95
C GLU A 222 8.47 9.38 18.97
N PHE A 223 8.81 8.84 17.79
CA PHE A 223 9.20 7.43 17.65
C PHE A 223 10.58 7.15 18.22
N GLY A 224 11.51 8.09 18.12
CA GLY A 224 12.87 7.97 18.59
C GLY A 224 13.82 8.96 17.92
N VAL A 225 15.10 8.77 18.12
CA VAL A 225 16.16 9.62 17.54
C VAL A 225 17.22 8.72 16.91
N SER A 226 17.62 9.03 15.67
CA SER A 226 18.61 8.25 14.94
C SER A 226 19.99 8.32 15.61
N GLU A 227 20.79 7.25 15.50
CA GLU A 227 22.19 7.25 15.88
C GLU A 227 22.98 8.24 15.02
N PRO A 228 23.75 9.17 15.64
CA PRO A 228 24.52 10.14 14.90
C PRO A 228 25.52 9.53 13.92
N SER A 229 26.06 8.36 14.23
CA SER A 229 27.02 7.64 13.37
C SER A 229 26.45 7.20 12.03
N LEU A 230 25.12 7.08 11.93
CA LEU A 230 24.47 6.58 10.72
C LEU A 230 24.40 7.66 9.62
N LEU A 231 23.97 8.87 9.98
CA LEU A 231 23.72 9.95 9.05
C LEU A 231 24.59 11.23 9.29
N GLY A 232 25.33 11.25 10.41
CA GLY A 232 26.19 12.38 10.79
C GLY A 232 25.59 13.35 11.82
N ALA A 233 24.33 13.14 12.23
CA ALA A 233 23.66 13.84 13.33
C ALA A 233 22.54 13.01 13.92
N ALA A 234 22.13 13.34 15.14
CA ALA A 234 20.92 12.80 15.77
C ALA A 234 19.69 13.49 15.15
N ILE A 235 18.88 12.76 14.41
CA ILE A 235 17.68 13.27 13.77
C ILE A 235 16.45 12.59 14.38
N PRO A 236 15.44 13.34 14.84
CA PRO A 236 14.23 12.74 15.40
C PRO A 236 13.39 12.07 14.30
N VAL A 237 12.86 10.88 14.58
CA VAL A 237 11.86 10.18 13.76
C VAL A 237 10.50 10.57 14.31
N LEU A 238 9.74 11.34 13.55
CA LEU A 238 8.50 11.99 14.01
C LEU A 238 7.26 11.64 13.19
N GLY A 239 7.40 10.93 12.09
CA GLY A 239 6.29 10.50 11.25
C GLY A 239 6.40 9.03 10.87
N MET A 240 5.28 8.29 10.88
CA MET A 240 5.22 6.91 10.45
C MET A 240 3.82 6.56 9.93
N ALA A 241 3.75 5.88 8.81
CA ALA A 241 2.50 5.32 8.29
C ALA A 241 2.79 4.23 7.25
N GLY A 242 1.92 3.24 7.14
CA GLY A 242 1.94 2.28 6.04
C GLY A 242 1.78 2.98 4.68
N ASP A 243 2.33 2.41 3.61
CA ASP A 243 2.46 3.03 2.29
C ASP A 243 1.14 3.59 1.73
N GLN A 244 0.05 2.84 1.84
CA GLN A 244 -1.24 3.27 1.30
C GLN A 244 -1.89 4.36 2.15
N GLN A 245 -1.73 4.30 3.46
CA GLN A 245 -2.17 5.35 4.39
C GLN A 245 -1.32 6.61 4.24
N ALA A 246 0.00 6.46 4.08
CA ALA A 246 0.87 7.57 3.77
C ALA A 246 0.46 8.27 2.47
N ALA A 247 0.12 7.50 1.42
CA ALA A 247 -0.39 8.08 0.18
C ALA A 247 -1.76 8.79 0.35
N LEU A 248 -2.65 8.27 1.21
CA LEU A 248 -3.91 8.95 1.58
C LEU A 248 -3.62 10.33 2.19
N ILE A 249 -2.64 10.39 3.11
CA ILE A 249 -2.20 11.63 3.76
C ILE A 249 -1.53 12.56 2.74
N GLY A 250 -0.62 12.05 1.90
CA GLY A 250 0.09 12.84 0.89
C GLY A 250 -0.82 13.39 -0.20
N GLN A 251 -1.94 12.72 -0.46
CA GLN A 251 -3.03 13.21 -1.31
C GLN A 251 -3.97 14.18 -0.58
N ALA A 252 -3.71 14.49 0.69
CA ALA A 252 -4.57 15.33 1.54
C ALA A 252 -6.05 14.86 1.51
N CYS A 253 -6.29 13.56 1.53
CA CYS A 253 -7.63 12.96 1.57
C CYS A 253 -8.15 12.92 3.01
N PHE A 254 -8.34 14.08 3.63
CA PHE A 254 -8.67 14.22 5.06
C PHE A 254 -10.19 14.27 5.33
N GLN A 255 -11.01 14.46 4.32
CA GLN A 255 -12.45 14.51 4.48
C GLN A 255 -13.10 13.15 4.15
N PRO A 256 -14.16 12.75 4.88
CA PRO A 256 -14.93 11.55 4.53
C PRO A 256 -15.41 11.57 3.07
N GLY A 257 -15.30 10.43 2.39
CA GLY A 257 -15.65 10.28 0.99
C GLY A 257 -14.52 10.59 0.00
N MET A 258 -13.44 11.24 0.43
CA MET A 258 -12.25 11.41 -0.42
C MET A 258 -11.52 10.09 -0.63
N VAL A 259 -11.15 9.82 -1.87
CA VAL A 259 -10.50 8.57 -2.28
C VAL A 259 -9.17 8.89 -2.93
N LYS A 260 -8.13 8.15 -2.56
CA LYS A 260 -6.91 8.08 -3.35
C LYS A 260 -6.79 6.71 -4.02
N SER A 261 -6.19 6.67 -5.20
CA SER A 261 -5.89 5.42 -5.90
C SER A 261 -4.50 5.49 -6.50
N THR A 262 -3.63 4.57 -6.07
CA THR A 262 -2.25 4.46 -6.54
C THR A 262 -2.15 3.38 -7.61
N TYR A 263 -1.77 3.76 -8.83
CA TYR A 263 -1.65 2.89 -9.99
C TYR A 263 -0.17 2.54 -10.25
N GLY A 264 0.31 1.52 -9.56
CA GLY A 264 1.63 0.91 -9.76
C GLY A 264 1.53 -0.44 -10.51
N THR A 265 2.30 -1.43 -10.11
CA THR A 265 2.20 -2.82 -10.61
C THR A 265 0.79 -3.38 -10.39
N GLY A 266 0.27 -3.23 -9.18
CA GLY A 266 -1.14 -3.33 -8.82
C GLY A 266 -1.77 -1.94 -8.65
N CYS A 267 -3.02 -1.91 -8.22
CA CYS A 267 -3.68 -0.67 -7.80
C CYS A 267 -4.26 -0.83 -6.41
N PHE A 268 -4.05 0.18 -5.57
CA PHE A 268 -4.57 0.24 -4.22
C PHE A 268 -5.41 1.49 -4.05
N MET A 269 -6.69 1.26 -3.85
CA MET A 269 -7.67 2.31 -3.59
C MET A 269 -8.00 2.35 -2.11
N ILE A 270 -7.93 3.53 -1.51
CA ILE A 270 -8.29 3.75 -0.11
C ILE A 270 -9.14 5.00 0.02
N GLN A 271 -10.27 4.87 0.72
CA GLN A 271 -11.22 5.94 0.97
C GLN A 271 -11.27 6.29 2.45
N ASN A 272 -11.15 7.57 2.76
CA ASN A 272 -11.40 8.07 4.09
C ASN A 272 -12.90 7.95 4.44
N THR A 273 -13.22 7.31 5.56
CA THR A 273 -14.60 7.13 6.04
C THR A 273 -14.90 7.94 7.30
N GLY A 274 -13.94 8.72 7.78
CA GLY A 274 -14.07 9.54 8.98
C GLY A 274 -13.89 8.74 10.28
N GLU A 275 -14.57 9.19 11.35
CA GLU A 275 -14.37 8.67 12.70
C GLU A 275 -15.08 7.34 12.98
N GLN A 276 -15.87 6.82 12.04
CA GLN A 276 -16.60 5.56 12.19
C GLN A 276 -16.06 4.49 11.24
N PRO A 277 -15.72 3.31 11.76
CA PRO A 277 -15.33 2.20 10.91
C PRO A 277 -16.55 1.66 10.14
N VAL A 278 -16.37 1.39 8.86
CA VAL A 278 -17.41 0.84 7.98
C VAL A 278 -17.20 -0.67 7.86
N THR A 279 -18.21 -1.46 8.20
CA THR A 279 -18.18 -2.89 7.94
C THR A 279 -18.62 -3.14 6.50
N SER A 280 -17.69 -3.53 5.64
CA SER A 280 -17.99 -3.83 4.25
C SER A 280 -18.79 -5.12 4.09
N LYS A 281 -19.87 -5.07 3.30
CA LYS A 281 -20.62 -6.24 2.84
C LYS A 281 -20.10 -6.77 1.50
N ASN A 282 -19.19 -6.03 0.89
CA ASN A 282 -18.61 -6.32 -0.42
C ASN A 282 -17.14 -6.77 -0.33
N ARG A 283 -16.71 -7.28 0.84
CA ARG A 283 -15.35 -7.81 1.08
C ARG A 283 -14.23 -6.77 0.86
N LEU A 284 -14.52 -5.49 1.02
CA LEU A 284 -13.49 -4.46 1.17
C LEU A 284 -12.90 -4.53 2.59
N LEU A 285 -11.70 -4.03 2.75
CA LEU A 285 -10.99 -4.05 4.04
C LEU A 285 -11.23 -2.73 4.77
N THR A 286 -11.58 -2.80 6.05
CA THR A 286 -11.58 -1.62 6.92
C THR A 286 -10.26 -1.54 7.65
N THR A 287 -9.69 -0.35 7.74
CA THR A 287 -8.37 -0.11 8.32
C THR A 287 -8.32 1.24 9.02
N VAL A 288 -7.28 1.48 9.81
CA VAL A 288 -6.97 2.83 10.29
C VAL A 288 -6.39 3.63 9.12
N GLY A 289 -7.01 4.73 8.74
CA GLY A 289 -6.52 5.67 7.73
C GLY A 289 -5.34 6.49 8.27
N TYR A 290 -5.52 7.07 9.44
CA TYR A 290 -4.48 7.69 10.28
C TYR A 290 -5.01 7.87 11.72
N ARG A 291 -4.09 8.05 12.68
CA ARG A 291 -4.40 8.42 14.06
C ARG A 291 -3.53 9.61 14.46
N LEU A 292 -4.15 10.67 14.97
CA LEU A 292 -3.50 11.91 15.40
C LEU A 292 -4.14 12.40 16.70
N ASP A 293 -3.33 12.73 17.69
CA ASP A 293 -3.77 13.15 19.02
C ASP A 293 -4.83 12.21 19.63
N GLY A 294 -4.64 10.90 19.43
CA GLY A 294 -5.53 9.83 19.85
C GLY A 294 -6.85 9.73 19.06
N LYS A 295 -7.09 10.60 18.07
CA LYS A 295 -8.27 10.56 17.22
C LYS A 295 -8.00 9.73 15.96
N VAL A 296 -8.89 8.78 15.71
CA VAL A 296 -8.79 7.86 14.58
C VAL A 296 -9.64 8.35 13.41
N SER A 297 -9.06 8.40 12.22
CA SER A 297 -9.79 8.41 10.96
C SER A 297 -9.68 7.02 10.34
N TYR A 298 -10.82 6.41 10.05
CA TYR A 298 -10.87 5.10 9.41
C TYR A 298 -10.87 5.22 7.89
N ALA A 299 -10.57 4.11 7.25
CA ALA A 299 -10.61 4.01 5.81
C ALA A 299 -11.11 2.64 5.35
N VAL A 300 -11.68 2.61 4.14
CA VAL A 300 -12.02 1.37 3.41
C VAL A 300 -11.04 1.20 2.26
N GLU A 301 -10.48 0.01 2.13
CA GLU A 301 -9.47 -0.32 1.13
C GLU A 301 -9.94 -1.44 0.20
N GLY A 302 -9.67 -1.27 -1.10
CA GLY A 302 -9.76 -2.30 -2.12
C GLY A 302 -8.47 -2.41 -2.92
N SER A 303 -8.06 -3.64 -3.24
CA SER A 303 -6.83 -3.92 -3.98
C SER A 303 -7.12 -4.57 -5.31
N ILE A 304 -6.45 -4.09 -6.35
CA ILE A 304 -6.40 -4.68 -7.70
C ILE A 304 -4.99 -5.24 -7.88
N PHE A 305 -4.86 -6.55 -8.08
CA PHE A 305 -3.54 -7.19 -8.13
C PHE A 305 -2.78 -6.89 -9.41
N VAL A 306 -3.47 -6.66 -10.51
CA VAL A 306 -2.88 -6.44 -11.83
C VAL A 306 -3.38 -5.13 -12.42
N ALA A 307 -2.55 -4.08 -12.35
CA ALA A 307 -2.77 -2.79 -13.00
C ALA A 307 -1.65 -2.54 -14.02
N GLY A 308 -0.57 -1.86 -13.67
CA GLY A 308 0.59 -1.69 -14.54
C GLY A 308 1.23 -3.00 -14.98
N ALA A 309 1.07 -4.08 -14.19
CA ALA A 309 1.48 -5.41 -14.59
C ALA A 309 0.79 -5.91 -15.87
N ALA A 310 -0.42 -5.44 -16.20
CA ALA A 310 -1.05 -5.75 -17.48
C ALA A 310 -0.26 -5.14 -18.65
N VAL A 311 0.20 -3.89 -18.52
CA VAL A 311 1.03 -3.23 -19.54
C VAL A 311 2.40 -3.89 -19.64
N GLN A 312 3.01 -4.29 -18.51
CA GLN A 312 4.25 -5.05 -18.51
C GLN A 312 4.10 -6.39 -19.22
N TRP A 313 3.00 -7.10 -19.00
CA TRP A 313 2.73 -8.36 -19.68
C TRP A 313 2.53 -8.17 -21.18
N LEU A 314 1.83 -7.11 -21.62
CA LEU A 314 1.70 -6.76 -23.04
C LEU A 314 3.07 -6.50 -23.69
N ARG A 315 4.02 -5.90 -22.96
CA ARG A 315 5.39 -5.62 -23.40
C ARG A 315 6.29 -6.85 -23.33
N ASP A 316 6.41 -7.46 -22.16
CA ASP A 316 7.45 -8.47 -21.87
C ASP A 316 6.96 -9.90 -22.14
N GLY A 317 5.68 -10.17 -21.87
CA GLY A 317 5.08 -11.50 -22.00
C GLY A 317 4.70 -11.85 -23.43
N ILE A 318 3.91 -11.01 -24.08
CA ILE A 318 3.41 -11.28 -25.45
C ILE A 318 3.97 -10.32 -26.51
N LYS A 319 4.80 -9.35 -26.11
CA LYS A 319 5.59 -8.47 -26.98
C LYS A 319 4.76 -7.73 -28.04
N LEU A 320 3.63 -7.18 -27.63
CA LEU A 320 2.78 -6.35 -28.49
C LEU A 320 3.25 -4.89 -28.56
N ILE A 321 4.02 -4.44 -27.60
CA ILE A 321 4.65 -3.13 -27.53
C ILE A 321 6.11 -3.29 -27.05
N ASP A 322 6.98 -2.37 -27.43
CA ASP A 322 8.36 -2.34 -26.98
C ASP A 322 8.52 -1.51 -25.70
N HIS A 323 7.71 -0.46 -25.56
CA HIS A 323 7.76 0.46 -24.43
C HIS A 323 6.35 0.77 -23.89
N ALA A 324 6.22 0.90 -22.58
CA ALA A 324 4.93 1.19 -21.92
C ALA A 324 4.24 2.47 -22.43
N HIS A 325 5.02 3.48 -22.80
CA HIS A 325 4.47 4.75 -23.31
C HIS A 325 3.77 4.64 -24.67
N GLU A 326 4.06 3.62 -25.48
CA GLU A 326 3.41 3.36 -26.76
C GLU A 326 1.92 3.02 -26.59
N SER A 327 1.55 2.50 -25.43
CA SER A 327 0.18 2.11 -25.11
C SER A 327 -0.81 3.29 -25.23
N GLU A 328 -0.41 4.51 -24.88
CA GLU A 328 -1.25 5.70 -25.01
C GLU A 328 -1.54 6.02 -26.48
N ALA A 329 -0.52 6.01 -27.32
CA ALA A 329 -0.68 6.30 -28.75
C ALA A 329 -1.56 5.25 -29.45
N LEU A 330 -1.39 3.96 -29.10
CA LEU A 330 -2.21 2.88 -29.63
C LEU A 330 -3.68 3.00 -29.19
N ALA A 331 -3.94 3.35 -27.94
CA ALA A 331 -5.29 3.56 -27.43
C ALA A 331 -5.97 4.78 -28.07
N ILE A 332 -5.25 5.86 -28.32
CA ILE A 332 -5.74 7.02 -29.07
C ILE A 332 -6.12 6.61 -30.50
N GLN A 333 -5.28 5.81 -31.18
CA GLN A 333 -5.56 5.34 -32.54
C GLN A 333 -6.74 4.38 -32.62
N ALA A 334 -6.91 3.52 -31.61
CA ALA A 334 -8.06 2.61 -31.54
C ALA A 334 -9.36 3.34 -31.24
N GLY A 335 -9.30 4.39 -30.43
CA GLY A 335 -10.45 5.09 -29.88
C GLY A 335 -11.22 4.26 -28.84
N ASP A 336 -11.46 2.97 -29.11
CA ASP A 336 -12.09 2.00 -28.21
C ASP A 336 -11.48 0.60 -28.46
N SER A 337 -11.69 -0.35 -27.56
CA SER A 337 -11.29 -1.76 -27.73
C SER A 337 -12.19 -2.55 -28.68
N ASN A 338 -13.23 -1.93 -29.23
CA ASN A 338 -14.18 -2.54 -30.16
C ASN A 338 -14.81 -3.86 -29.66
N GLY A 339 -15.19 -3.87 -28.38
CA GLY A 339 -15.80 -5.05 -27.74
C GLY A 339 -14.82 -6.11 -27.26
N VAL A 340 -13.50 -5.84 -27.34
CA VAL A 340 -12.49 -6.70 -26.73
C VAL A 340 -12.39 -6.38 -25.24
N TYR A 341 -12.44 -7.42 -24.39
CA TYR A 341 -12.24 -7.33 -22.95
C TYR A 341 -11.08 -8.23 -22.54
N LEU A 342 -10.08 -7.65 -21.89
CA LEU A 342 -8.99 -8.39 -21.25
C LEU A 342 -9.25 -8.42 -19.75
N VAL A 343 -9.39 -9.61 -19.15
CA VAL A 343 -9.45 -9.80 -17.70
C VAL A 343 -8.06 -10.26 -17.23
N PRO A 344 -7.26 -9.40 -16.56
CA PRO A 344 -5.88 -9.69 -16.25
C PRO A 344 -5.73 -10.45 -14.92
N ALA A 345 -6.47 -11.54 -14.72
CA ALA A 345 -6.43 -12.35 -13.51
C ALA A 345 -5.18 -13.27 -13.48
N PHE A 346 -3.99 -12.71 -13.69
CA PHE A 346 -2.74 -13.50 -13.78
C PHE A 346 -2.39 -14.21 -12.48
N THR A 347 -2.74 -13.61 -11.35
CA THR A 347 -2.54 -14.14 -9.99
C THR A 347 -3.86 -14.28 -9.22
N GLY A 348 -4.97 -14.47 -9.95
CA GLY A 348 -6.31 -14.41 -9.40
C GLY A 348 -6.91 -13.01 -9.45
N LEU A 349 -8.13 -12.87 -8.91
CA LEU A 349 -8.84 -11.60 -8.77
C LEU A 349 -8.78 -11.11 -7.32
N GLY A 350 -8.48 -9.83 -7.12
CA GLY A 350 -8.54 -9.15 -5.83
C GLY A 350 -9.96 -8.76 -5.42
N ALA A 351 -10.06 -7.71 -4.62
CA ALA A 351 -11.35 -7.17 -4.19
C ALA A 351 -12.19 -6.71 -5.40
N PRO A 352 -13.52 -6.86 -5.38
CA PRO A 352 -14.33 -7.48 -4.33
C PRO A 352 -14.47 -9.02 -4.47
N TYR A 353 -13.86 -9.62 -5.49
CA TYR A 353 -14.06 -11.03 -5.87
C TYR A 353 -13.30 -12.00 -4.97
N TRP A 354 -12.05 -11.73 -4.64
CA TRP A 354 -11.15 -12.58 -3.86
C TRP A 354 -11.11 -14.03 -4.36
N ASP A 355 -10.90 -14.20 -5.68
CA ASP A 355 -10.82 -15.49 -6.34
C ASP A 355 -9.38 -15.81 -6.75
N PRO A 356 -8.63 -16.58 -5.95
CA PRO A 356 -7.24 -16.92 -6.23
C PRO A 356 -7.07 -17.93 -7.38
N LYS A 357 -8.15 -18.60 -7.76
CA LYS A 357 -8.13 -19.62 -8.84
C LYS A 357 -8.48 -19.04 -10.20
N ALA A 358 -9.07 -17.85 -10.26
CA ALA A 358 -9.34 -17.17 -11.54
C ALA A 358 -8.04 -17.00 -12.35
N ARG A 359 -8.15 -17.09 -13.65
CA ARG A 359 -7.02 -16.86 -14.58
C ARG A 359 -7.43 -15.88 -15.67
N GLY A 360 -6.42 -15.17 -16.21
CA GLY A 360 -6.63 -14.15 -17.22
C GLY A 360 -7.19 -14.72 -18.54
N ALA A 361 -8.02 -13.90 -19.21
CA ALA A 361 -8.58 -14.24 -20.50
C ALA A 361 -8.84 -12.99 -21.36
N ILE A 362 -8.90 -13.17 -22.66
CA ILE A 362 -9.32 -12.15 -23.63
C ILE A 362 -10.61 -12.62 -24.31
N PHE A 363 -11.61 -11.77 -24.34
CA PHE A 363 -12.90 -12.04 -24.96
C PHE A 363 -13.22 -11.00 -26.05
N GLY A 364 -14.12 -11.34 -26.95
CA GLY A 364 -14.60 -10.42 -27.98
C GLY A 364 -13.70 -10.27 -29.20
N LEU A 365 -12.75 -11.19 -29.43
CA LEU A 365 -11.89 -11.17 -30.61
C LEU A 365 -12.68 -11.40 -31.88
N THR A 366 -12.42 -10.57 -32.89
CA THR A 366 -12.91 -10.70 -34.24
C THR A 366 -11.75 -10.76 -35.22
N ARG A 367 -12.04 -10.98 -36.52
CA ARG A 367 -10.99 -11.01 -37.55
C ARG A 367 -10.24 -9.69 -37.67
N ASP A 368 -10.91 -8.57 -37.33
CA ASP A 368 -10.35 -7.23 -37.43
C ASP A 368 -9.63 -6.77 -36.14
N THR A 369 -9.63 -7.61 -35.10
CA THR A 369 -8.93 -7.30 -33.86
C THR A 369 -7.42 -7.30 -34.08
N GLY A 370 -6.77 -6.19 -33.79
CA GLY A 370 -5.32 -6.02 -33.91
C GLY A 370 -4.66 -5.65 -32.57
N ILE A 371 -3.39 -5.28 -32.65
CA ILE A 371 -2.57 -4.92 -31.49
C ILE A 371 -3.21 -3.77 -30.70
N LYS A 372 -3.68 -2.74 -31.39
CA LYS A 372 -4.22 -1.54 -30.76
C LYS A 372 -5.49 -1.82 -29.94
N GLU A 373 -6.38 -2.72 -30.39
CA GLU A 373 -7.57 -3.13 -29.66
C GLU A 373 -7.20 -3.94 -28.40
N ILE A 374 -6.23 -4.87 -28.50
CA ILE A 374 -5.79 -5.67 -27.37
C ILE A 374 -5.08 -4.81 -26.33
N VAL A 375 -4.20 -3.89 -26.73
CA VAL A 375 -3.53 -2.95 -25.84
C VAL A 375 -4.53 -2.03 -25.15
N THR A 376 -5.50 -1.50 -25.91
CA THR A 376 -6.58 -0.67 -25.36
C THR A 376 -7.40 -1.43 -24.32
N ALA A 377 -7.79 -2.69 -24.61
CA ALA A 377 -8.51 -3.53 -23.67
C ALA A 377 -7.70 -3.78 -22.37
N GLY A 378 -6.37 -3.91 -22.48
CA GLY A 378 -5.47 -3.99 -21.32
C GLY A 378 -5.50 -2.73 -20.45
N LEU A 379 -5.47 -1.54 -21.06
CA LEU A 379 -5.60 -0.27 -20.33
C LEU A 379 -6.99 -0.10 -19.70
N GLN A 380 -8.05 -0.41 -20.46
CA GLN A 380 -9.42 -0.34 -19.98
C GLN A 380 -9.68 -1.29 -18.81
N SER A 381 -9.03 -2.45 -18.78
CA SER A 381 -9.19 -3.45 -17.70
C SER A 381 -8.89 -2.89 -16.33
N VAL A 382 -7.88 -2.02 -16.23
CA VAL A 382 -7.52 -1.34 -14.97
C VAL A 382 -8.62 -0.40 -14.52
N CYS A 383 -9.21 0.33 -15.45
CA CYS A 383 -10.31 1.27 -15.20
C CYS A 383 -11.59 0.56 -14.79
N TYR A 384 -11.90 -0.58 -15.41
CA TYR A 384 -13.06 -1.40 -15.04
C TYR A 384 -12.91 -2.01 -13.65
N GLN A 385 -11.74 -2.55 -13.32
CA GLN A 385 -11.47 -3.06 -11.96
C GLN A 385 -11.59 -1.94 -10.91
N THR A 386 -11.13 -0.72 -11.24
CA THR A 386 -11.33 0.45 -10.38
C THR A 386 -12.82 0.74 -10.17
N ARG A 387 -13.64 0.61 -11.22
CA ARG A 387 -15.08 0.75 -11.09
C ARG A 387 -15.71 -0.32 -10.20
N ASP A 388 -15.25 -1.58 -10.28
CA ASP A 388 -15.71 -2.63 -9.38
C ASP A 388 -15.51 -2.25 -7.91
N LEU A 389 -14.36 -1.66 -7.56
CA LEU A 389 -14.09 -1.18 -6.19
C LEU A 389 -14.99 0.01 -5.81
N LEU A 390 -15.17 0.96 -6.71
CA LEU A 390 -16.04 2.13 -6.46
C LEU A 390 -17.50 1.73 -6.24
N GLU A 391 -18.01 0.79 -7.04
CA GLU A 391 -19.36 0.28 -6.87
C GLU A 391 -19.53 -0.47 -5.54
N ALA A 392 -18.51 -1.24 -5.12
CA ALA A 392 -18.48 -1.89 -3.81
C ALA A 392 -18.54 -0.85 -2.67
N MET A 393 -17.75 0.24 -2.75
CA MET A 393 -17.76 1.34 -1.77
C MET A 393 -19.13 2.02 -1.71
N ARG A 394 -19.76 2.29 -2.87
CA ARG A 394 -21.12 2.87 -2.93
C ARG A 394 -22.16 1.97 -2.26
N GLN A 395 -22.11 0.67 -2.52
CA GLN A 395 -23.01 -0.31 -1.91
C GLN A 395 -22.81 -0.46 -0.39
N ASP A 396 -21.60 -0.22 0.10
CA ASP A 396 -21.30 -0.17 1.53
C ASP A 396 -21.70 1.17 2.20
N GLY A 397 -22.30 2.09 1.43
CA GLY A 397 -22.80 3.36 1.94
C GLY A 397 -21.73 4.46 2.03
N THR A 398 -20.60 4.28 1.37
CA THR A 398 -19.50 5.24 1.32
C THR A 398 -19.31 5.81 -0.10
N PRO A 399 -20.22 6.69 -0.59
CA PRO A 399 -20.09 7.23 -1.93
C PRO A 399 -18.83 8.10 -2.04
N PRO A 400 -17.97 7.87 -3.06
CA PRO A 400 -16.77 8.68 -3.25
C PRO A 400 -17.14 10.10 -3.67
N SER A 401 -16.48 11.11 -3.08
CA SER A 401 -16.67 12.52 -3.40
C SER A 401 -15.67 13.05 -4.43
N ALA A 402 -14.44 12.55 -4.41
CA ALA A 402 -13.38 12.87 -5.35
C ALA A 402 -12.37 11.71 -5.41
N LEU A 403 -11.79 11.47 -6.59
CA LEU A 403 -10.75 10.47 -6.80
C LEU A 403 -9.42 11.16 -7.12
N ARG A 404 -8.47 11.10 -6.23
CA ARG A 404 -7.09 11.56 -6.42
C ARG A 404 -6.21 10.39 -6.81
N VAL A 405 -5.38 10.57 -7.82
CA VAL A 405 -4.59 9.49 -8.43
C VAL A 405 -3.11 9.77 -8.40
N ASP A 406 -2.32 8.71 -8.21
CA ASP A 406 -0.86 8.72 -8.29
C ASP A 406 -0.32 7.38 -8.80
N GLY A 407 1.03 7.25 -8.82
CA GLY A 407 1.71 6.09 -9.35
C GLY A 407 2.09 6.20 -10.83
N GLY A 408 2.84 5.23 -11.33
CA GLY A 408 3.47 5.31 -12.65
C GLY A 408 2.51 5.36 -13.84
N MET A 409 1.31 4.78 -13.73
CA MET A 409 0.34 4.77 -14.83
C MET A 409 -0.40 6.10 -15.05
N VAL A 410 -0.41 7.00 -14.04
CA VAL A 410 -1.21 8.23 -14.12
C VAL A 410 -0.67 9.26 -15.12
N VAL A 411 0.55 9.05 -15.63
CA VAL A 411 1.13 9.88 -16.69
C VAL A 411 0.39 9.71 -18.02
N ASN A 412 -0.24 8.54 -18.23
CA ASN A 412 -1.04 8.25 -19.42
C ASN A 412 -2.39 8.98 -19.35
N ASN A 413 -2.54 10.05 -20.15
CA ASN A 413 -3.74 10.88 -20.12
C ASN A 413 -4.96 10.17 -20.70
N TRP A 414 -4.78 9.25 -21.66
CA TRP A 414 -5.87 8.48 -22.22
C TRP A 414 -6.49 7.57 -21.14
N VAL A 415 -5.64 6.90 -20.36
CA VAL A 415 -6.12 6.08 -19.22
C VAL A 415 -6.85 6.93 -18.20
N MET A 416 -6.33 8.11 -17.84
CA MET A 416 -6.97 9.01 -16.88
C MET A 416 -8.32 9.51 -17.38
N GLN A 417 -8.45 9.82 -18.67
CA GLN A 417 -9.72 10.24 -19.26
C GLN A 417 -10.71 9.07 -19.29
N PHE A 418 -10.29 7.89 -19.77
CA PHE A 418 -11.15 6.71 -19.77
C PHE A 418 -11.58 6.29 -18.36
N LEU A 419 -10.67 6.37 -17.39
CA LEU A 419 -10.97 6.14 -15.97
C LEU A 419 -12.09 7.07 -15.50
N THR A 420 -11.94 8.37 -15.75
CA THR A 420 -12.93 9.37 -15.39
C THR A 420 -14.28 9.08 -16.04
N ASP A 421 -14.26 8.74 -17.33
CA ASP A 421 -15.45 8.44 -18.13
C ASP A 421 -16.18 7.20 -17.60
N ILE A 422 -15.45 6.10 -17.33
CA ILE A 422 -16.08 4.86 -16.89
C ILE A 422 -16.57 4.90 -15.44
N LEU A 423 -15.93 5.70 -14.59
CA LEU A 423 -16.34 5.89 -13.20
C LEU A 423 -17.50 6.89 -13.07
N GLY A 424 -17.59 7.85 -13.98
CA GLY A 424 -18.51 8.97 -13.88
C GLY A 424 -18.23 9.92 -12.72
N VAL A 425 -16.98 9.98 -12.26
CA VAL A 425 -16.51 10.87 -11.20
C VAL A 425 -15.28 11.64 -11.67
N THR A 426 -15.07 12.82 -11.11
CA THR A 426 -13.89 13.63 -11.38
C THR A 426 -12.64 12.93 -10.87
N VAL A 427 -11.60 12.86 -11.71
CA VAL A 427 -10.28 12.37 -11.35
C VAL A 427 -9.29 13.52 -11.30
N GLU A 428 -8.52 13.61 -10.23
CA GLU A 428 -7.55 14.68 -9.97
C GLU A 428 -6.14 14.10 -9.84
N ARG A 429 -5.21 14.62 -10.63
CA ARG A 429 -3.78 14.29 -10.56
C ARG A 429 -3.02 15.45 -9.92
N PRO A 430 -2.24 15.22 -8.84
CA PRO A 430 -1.46 16.26 -8.18
C PRO A 430 -0.20 16.61 -8.97
N GLU A 431 0.40 17.77 -8.64
CA GLU A 431 1.72 18.16 -9.16
C GLU A 431 2.83 17.24 -8.61
N VAL A 432 2.77 16.89 -7.33
CA VAL A 432 3.71 15.96 -6.69
C VAL A 432 3.09 14.58 -6.68
N THR A 433 3.62 13.68 -7.50
CA THR A 433 3.14 12.28 -7.62
C THR A 433 3.79 11.31 -6.64
N GLU A 434 4.83 11.73 -5.90
CA GLU A 434 5.50 10.96 -4.83
C GLU A 434 4.72 11.08 -3.50
N THR A 435 3.42 10.80 -3.56
CA THR A 435 2.48 11.08 -2.47
C THR A 435 2.70 10.20 -1.25
N THR A 436 3.21 8.98 -1.42
CA THR A 436 3.53 8.06 -0.32
C THR A 436 4.63 8.64 0.58
N ALA A 437 5.76 9.02 0.01
CA ALA A 437 6.85 9.65 0.75
C ALA A 437 6.45 11.02 1.32
N LEU A 438 5.67 11.80 0.54
CA LEU A 438 5.16 13.10 0.98
C LEU A 438 4.26 12.96 2.23
N GLY A 439 3.44 11.94 2.29
CA GLY A 439 2.54 11.72 3.43
C GLY A 439 3.26 11.57 4.76
N VAL A 440 4.34 10.79 4.81
CA VAL A 440 5.12 10.67 6.05
C VAL A 440 6.03 11.87 6.31
N ALA A 441 6.44 12.59 5.27
CA ALA A 441 7.07 13.90 5.44
C ALA A 441 6.10 14.90 6.09
N TYR A 442 4.82 14.90 5.68
CA TYR A 442 3.79 15.71 6.32
C TYR A 442 3.57 15.33 7.79
N MET A 443 3.52 14.04 8.12
CA MET A 443 3.38 13.61 9.53
C MET A 443 4.58 14.01 10.37
N ALA A 444 5.80 13.81 9.85
CA ALA A 444 7.02 14.26 10.51
C ALA A 444 7.07 15.79 10.67
N GLY A 445 6.67 16.52 9.62
CA GLY A 445 6.62 17.98 9.64
C GLY A 445 5.54 18.55 10.58
N LEU A 446 4.38 17.88 10.68
CA LEU A 446 3.33 18.23 11.63
C LEU A 446 3.85 18.14 13.07
N LYS A 447 4.50 17.04 13.43
CA LYS A 447 5.08 16.85 14.77
C LYS A 447 6.28 17.77 15.02
N ALA A 448 7.05 18.12 13.97
CA ALA A 448 8.17 19.06 14.05
C ALA A 448 7.73 20.54 14.06
N GLY A 449 6.45 20.84 13.88
CA GLY A 449 5.91 22.22 13.87
C GLY A 449 6.09 22.97 12.53
N PHE A 450 6.31 22.25 11.43
CA PHE A 450 6.31 22.84 10.07
C PHE A 450 4.90 23.16 9.59
N TYR A 451 3.94 22.34 9.98
CA TYR A 451 2.52 22.47 9.66
C TYR A 451 1.72 22.59 10.97
N ARG A 452 0.68 23.38 10.96
CA ARG A 452 -0.17 23.65 12.14
C ARG A 452 -1.18 22.51 12.37
N ASP A 453 -1.79 22.03 11.30
CA ASP A 453 -2.87 21.06 11.27
C ASP A 453 -3.04 20.42 9.89
N LEU A 454 -4.04 19.57 9.73
CA LEU A 454 -4.35 18.91 8.45
C LEU A 454 -4.83 19.88 7.37
N ASP A 455 -5.49 20.97 7.73
CA ASP A 455 -5.94 21.98 6.76
C ASP A 455 -4.74 22.76 6.19
N ASP A 456 -3.73 23.04 7.02
CA ASP A 456 -2.48 23.62 6.58
C ASP A 456 -1.75 22.67 5.62
N ILE A 457 -1.66 21.38 5.94
CA ILE A 457 -1.11 20.37 5.03
C ILE A 457 -1.91 20.33 3.72
N ALA A 458 -3.24 20.33 3.77
CA ALA A 458 -4.11 20.30 2.60
C ALA A 458 -3.89 21.51 1.67
N SER A 459 -3.51 22.66 2.23
CA SER A 459 -3.21 23.87 1.45
C SER A 459 -1.97 23.73 0.55
N HIS A 460 -1.08 22.78 0.84
CA HIS A 460 0.10 22.44 0.05
C HIS A 460 -0.18 21.43 -1.07
N TRP A 461 -1.40 20.88 -1.14
CA TRP A 461 -1.78 20.00 -2.22
C TRP A 461 -2.14 20.82 -3.47
N HIS A 462 -1.41 20.67 -4.55
CA HIS A 462 -1.61 21.41 -5.79
C HIS A 462 -2.07 20.49 -6.91
N LEU A 463 -3.15 20.91 -7.58
CA LEU A 463 -3.74 20.22 -8.72
C LEU A 463 -2.87 20.46 -9.97
N GLN A 464 -2.35 19.38 -10.55
CA GLN A 464 -1.71 19.43 -11.85
C GLN A 464 -2.74 19.36 -12.99
N ARG A 465 -3.68 18.39 -12.91
CA ARG A 465 -4.73 18.22 -13.91
C ARG A 465 -5.99 17.60 -13.33
N ARG A 466 -7.13 18.14 -13.77
CA ARG A 466 -8.46 17.57 -13.51
C ARG A 466 -9.01 16.98 -14.79
N PHE A 467 -9.57 15.77 -14.70
CA PHE A 467 -10.27 15.10 -15.77
C PHE A 467 -11.76 15.06 -15.43
N ALA A 468 -12.61 15.50 -16.36
CA ALA A 468 -14.06 15.45 -16.24
C ALA A 468 -14.64 14.35 -17.12
N ALA A 469 -15.73 13.72 -16.69
CA ALA A 469 -16.40 12.68 -17.46
C ALA A 469 -17.13 13.29 -18.66
N HIS A 470 -16.92 12.71 -19.83
CA HIS A 470 -17.55 13.09 -21.09
C HIS A 470 -18.42 11.97 -21.68
N MET A 471 -18.21 10.72 -21.29
CA MET A 471 -18.95 9.57 -21.78
C MET A 471 -20.39 9.59 -21.23
N ALA A 472 -21.36 9.38 -22.12
CA ALA A 472 -22.76 9.25 -21.73
C ALA A 472 -22.95 8.06 -20.77
N GLU A 473 -23.89 8.21 -19.85
CA GLU A 473 -24.16 7.19 -18.81
C GLU A 473 -24.57 5.85 -19.40
N GLU A 474 -25.38 5.87 -20.48
CA GLU A 474 -25.78 4.67 -21.19
C GLU A 474 -24.57 3.90 -21.74
N ARG A 475 -23.68 4.60 -22.46
CA ARG A 475 -22.45 3.98 -22.99
C ARG A 475 -21.56 3.43 -21.93
N ARG A 476 -21.39 4.14 -20.81
CA ARG A 476 -20.66 3.70 -19.62
C ARG A 476 -21.26 2.43 -19.03
N GLY A 477 -22.60 2.35 -18.99
CA GLY A 477 -23.33 1.17 -18.52
C GLY A 477 -23.11 -0.05 -19.44
N GLU A 478 -23.19 0.12 -20.76
CA GLU A 478 -22.94 -0.94 -21.75
C GLU A 478 -21.51 -1.53 -21.60
N LEU A 479 -20.50 -0.67 -21.59
CA LEU A 479 -19.11 -1.10 -21.47
C LEU A 479 -18.86 -1.85 -20.18
N TYR A 480 -19.40 -1.36 -19.06
CA TYR A 480 -19.25 -2.01 -17.78
C TYR A 480 -20.01 -3.34 -17.68
N ALA A 481 -21.20 -3.45 -18.28
CA ALA A 481 -21.92 -4.72 -18.35
C ALA A 481 -21.13 -5.78 -19.16
N GLY A 482 -20.46 -5.36 -20.24
CA GLY A 482 -19.53 -6.21 -20.99
C GLY A 482 -18.36 -6.70 -20.13
N TRP A 483 -17.76 -5.80 -19.34
CA TRP A 483 -16.72 -6.15 -18.38
C TRP A 483 -17.20 -7.17 -17.36
N GLN A 484 -18.33 -6.92 -16.70
CA GLN A 484 -18.90 -7.84 -15.71
C GLN A 484 -19.19 -9.22 -16.29
N ASN A 485 -19.65 -9.29 -17.56
CA ASN A 485 -19.81 -10.55 -18.25
C ASN A 485 -18.48 -11.27 -18.48
N ALA A 486 -17.42 -10.55 -18.87
CA ALA A 486 -16.09 -11.12 -19.04
C ALA A 486 -15.51 -11.66 -17.70
N VAL A 487 -15.65 -10.91 -16.61
CA VAL A 487 -15.22 -11.34 -15.28
C VAL A 487 -15.96 -12.60 -14.84
N ARG A 488 -17.29 -12.67 -15.03
CA ARG A 488 -18.09 -13.84 -14.66
C ARG A 488 -17.59 -15.12 -15.33
N ARG A 489 -17.08 -15.04 -16.57
CA ARG A 489 -16.56 -16.20 -17.30
C ARG A 489 -15.21 -16.72 -16.81
N VAL A 490 -14.44 -15.91 -16.08
CA VAL A 490 -13.12 -16.30 -15.56
C VAL A 490 -13.18 -16.70 -14.08
N ARG A 491 -14.25 -16.40 -13.37
CA ARG A 491 -14.42 -16.78 -11.96
C ARG A 491 -14.51 -18.30 -11.81
N SER A 492 -13.82 -18.81 -10.79
CA SER A 492 -13.78 -20.26 -10.50
C SER A 492 -15.08 -20.80 -9.90
N GLU A 493 -15.89 -19.93 -9.28
CA GLU A 493 -17.22 -20.20 -8.76
C GLU A 493 -18.21 -19.31 -9.53
N ALA A 494 -18.80 -19.85 -10.57
CA ALA A 494 -19.86 -19.23 -11.35
C ALA A 494 -21.23 -19.89 -11.06
#